data_47602b6d60e484aa0465a5b532427cc9
#
_entry.id   47602b6d60e484aa0465a5b532427cc9
#
_cell.length_a   1.000
_cell.length_b   1.000
_cell.length_c   1.000
_cell.angle_alpha   90.00
_cell.angle_beta   90.00
_cell.angle_gamma   90.00
#
_symmetry.space_group_name_H-M   'P 1'
#
loop_
_entity.id
_entity.type
_entity.pdbx_description
1 polymer ?
#
loop_
_entity_poly.entity_id
_entity_poly.type
_entity_poly.pdbx_seq_one_letter_code
_entity_poly.pdbx_strand_id
1 'polypeptide(L)'
;MQEKRGWAFNIAVPPLKPTLLATTRREWIGGENIPESGGFIIALNHISHADPLIAAHLVYDHGYKPRYLAKSGLFDNKALGFFLRGAGQIPVKRETKDAVGAYAAAVDAVRAGQCVVIYPEATITRDPDMWPMKGKSGAARIALETGCPVIPVGQWGAQEILAPYTKRPHLVPRHRVVMRVGPPVELEDLRAQPRTSAIVNQATDRIMAAITHQLELVRGETAPAERYDMAVRGDRFKKKKAN
;
A
#
# COMPACT_ATOMS: atom_id res chain seq x y z
N MET A 1 19.62 9.70 -0.79
CA MET A 1 18.27 9.61 -1.42
C MET A 1 18.48 9.14 -2.84
N GLN A 2 17.91 8.02 -3.20
CA GLN A 2 18.05 7.36 -4.52
C GLN A 2 17.42 8.18 -5.67
N GLU A 3 16.41 8.98 -5.37
CA GLU A 3 15.72 9.81 -6.34
C GLU A 3 15.79 11.30 -5.99
N LYS A 4 16.04 12.16 -7.00
CA LYS A 4 15.97 13.63 -6.81
C LYS A 4 14.58 14.04 -6.33
N ARG A 5 14.50 14.87 -5.29
CA ARG A 5 13.25 15.46 -4.80
C ARG A 5 12.63 16.32 -5.91
N GLY A 6 11.37 16.01 -6.27
CA GLY A 6 10.58 16.93 -7.09
C GLY A 6 9.99 18.08 -6.24
N TRP A 7 9.49 19.12 -6.90
CA TRP A 7 8.91 20.30 -6.25
C TRP A 7 7.80 19.95 -5.25
N ALA A 8 6.93 18.96 -5.58
CA ALA A 8 5.84 18.56 -4.71
C ALA A 8 6.33 17.98 -3.36
N PHE A 9 7.42 17.19 -3.38
CA PHE A 9 8.04 16.68 -2.15
C PHE A 9 8.74 17.79 -1.36
N ASN A 10 9.32 18.79 -2.03
CA ASN A 10 9.91 19.94 -1.36
C ASN A 10 8.87 20.79 -0.60
N ILE A 11 7.62 20.80 -1.08
CA ILE A 11 6.52 21.47 -0.40
C ILE A 11 5.88 20.57 0.69
N ALA A 12 5.70 19.28 0.42
CA ALA A 12 4.98 18.39 1.34
C ALA A 12 5.80 17.95 2.55
N VAL A 13 7.08 17.63 2.36
CA VAL A 13 7.90 17.01 3.41
C VAL A 13 8.14 17.94 4.60
N PRO A 14 8.43 19.25 4.42
CA PRO A 14 8.68 20.15 5.55
C PRO A 14 7.55 20.23 6.58
N PRO A 15 6.27 20.34 6.22
CA PRO A 15 5.19 20.31 7.22
C PRO A 15 4.80 18.88 7.66
N LEU A 16 4.80 17.90 6.73
CA LEU A 16 4.29 16.57 7.05
C LEU A 16 5.23 15.76 7.94
N LYS A 17 6.54 15.76 7.65
CA LYS A 17 7.49 14.94 8.42
C LYS A 17 7.58 15.37 9.88
N PRO A 18 7.72 16.66 10.25
CA PRO A 18 7.67 17.09 11.64
C PRO A 18 6.34 16.76 12.32
N THR A 19 5.21 16.93 11.63
CA THR A 19 3.89 16.59 12.18
C THR A 19 3.79 15.09 12.50
N LEU A 20 4.24 14.22 11.58
CA LEU A 20 4.25 12.78 11.83
C LEU A 20 5.19 12.43 12.99
N LEU A 21 6.36 13.05 13.07
CA LEU A 21 7.29 12.86 14.20
C LEU A 21 6.71 13.32 15.53
N ALA A 22 5.91 14.39 15.54
CA ALA A 22 5.26 14.92 16.75
C ALA A 22 4.09 14.04 17.19
N THR A 23 3.34 13.44 16.26
CA THR A 23 2.09 12.70 16.54
C THR A 23 2.27 11.19 16.62
N THR A 24 3.42 10.64 16.15
CA THR A 24 3.67 9.19 16.14
C THR A 24 4.96 8.82 16.87
N ARG A 25 4.93 7.65 17.53
CA ARG A 25 6.11 6.89 17.94
C ARG A 25 6.32 5.80 16.90
N ARG A 26 7.10 6.12 15.88
CA ARG A 26 7.34 5.21 14.76
C ARG A 26 8.33 4.11 15.14
N GLU A 27 8.07 2.92 14.63
CA GLU A 27 8.94 1.76 14.75
C GLU A 27 9.01 1.06 13.41
N TRP A 28 10.17 1.17 12.74
CA TRP A 28 10.44 0.54 11.47
C TRP A 28 11.31 -0.70 11.71
N ILE A 29 10.84 -1.89 11.36
CA ILE A 29 11.50 -3.17 11.58
C ILE A 29 11.75 -3.81 10.22
N GLY A 30 12.95 -4.36 9.99
CA GLY A 30 13.28 -5.05 8.73
C GLY A 30 13.49 -4.11 7.54
N GLY A 31 13.84 -2.84 7.80
CA GLY A 31 14.08 -1.85 6.73
C GLY A 31 15.19 -2.24 5.76
N GLU A 32 16.09 -3.12 6.17
CA GLU A 32 17.14 -3.72 5.35
C GLU A 32 16.61 -4.57 4.20
N ASN A 33 15.35 -5.00 4.25
CA ASN A 33 14.68 -5.72 3.16
C ASN A 33 14.23 -4.80 2.01
N ILE A 34 14.27 -3.48 2.20
CA ILE A 34 13.97 -2.52 1.13
C ILE A 34 15.18 -2.47 0.19
N PRO A 35 15.01 -2.74 -1.11
CA PRO A 35 16.11 -2.75 -2.07
C PRO A 35 16.90 -1.43 -2.06
N GLU A 36 18.23 -1.51 -2.15
CA GLU A 36 19.08 -0.32 -2.24
C GLU A 36 19.01 0.37 -3.61
N SER A 37 18.60 -0.36 -4.65
CA SER A 37 18.49 0.15 -6.01
C SER A 37 17.45 -0.63 -6.81
N GLY A 38 17.07 -0.10 -7.96
CA GLY A 38 16.08 -0.71 -8.84
C GLY A 38 14.65 -0.38 -8.44
N GLY A 39 13.70 -0.79 -9.27
CA GLY A 39 12.28 -0.62 -9.01
C GLY A 39 11.69 -1.79 -8.24
N PHE A 40 10.76 -1.52 -7.35
CA PHE A 40 10.13 -2.53 -6.52
C PHE A 40 8.71 -2.10 -6.11
N ILE A 41 7.97 -3.06 -5.62
CA ILE A 41 6.65 -2.84 -5.04
C ILE A 41 6.74 -2.99 -3.53
N ILE A 42 6.20 -2.03 -2.79
CA ILE A 42 5.84 -2.21 -1.39
C ILE A 42 4.36 -2.55 -1.32
N ALA A 43 4.04 -3.73 -0.78
CA ALA A 43 2.67 -4.21 -0.62
C ALA A 43 2.30 -4.27 0.86
N LEU A 44 1.19 -3.58 1.25
CA LEU A 44 0.78 -3.42 2.64
C LEU A 44 -0.68 -3.78 2.88
N ASN A 45 -1.02 -4.14 4.12
CA ASN A 45 -2.41 -4.14 4.59
C ASN A 45 -2.96 -2.71 4.70
N HIS A 46 -4.28 -2.55 4.66
CA HIS A 46 -4.93 -1.23 4.66
C HIS A 46 -5.99 -1.13 5.76
N ILE A 47 -5.70 -0.38 6.81
CA ILE A 47 -6.53 -0.29 8.03
C ILE A 47 -7.01 1.13 8.35
N SER A 48 -6.45 2.16 7.71
CA SER A 48 -6.75 3.56 8.00
C SER A 48 -6.57 4.45 6.77
N HIS A 49 -7.29 5.57 6.72
CA HIS A 49 -7.01 6.64 5.77
C HIS A 49 -5.67 7.36 6.06
N ALA A 50 -5.07 7.15 7.24
CA ALA A 50 -3.74 7.66 7.57
C ALA A 50 -2.60 6.79 7.01
N ASP A 51 -2.87 5.54 6.63
CA ASP A 51 -1.86 4.58 6.14
C ASP A 51 -0.95 5.15 5.04
N PRO A 52 -1.47 5.86 4.02
CA PRO A 52 -0.59 6.38 2.97
C PRO A 52 0.45 7.39 3.47
N LEU A 53 0.12 8.17 4.49
CA LEU A 53 1.07 9.12 5.08
C LEU A 53 2.15 8.39 5.88
N ILE A 54 1.77 7.35 6.62
CA ILE A 54 2.70 6.55 7.41
C ILE A 54 3.63 5.74 6.49
N ALA A 55 3.06 5.07 5.48
CA ALA A 55 3.85 4.33 4.49
C ALA A 55 4.77 5.26 3.68
N ALA A 56 4.31 6.48 3.34
CA ALA A 56 5.16 7.49 2.73
C ALA A 56 6.35 7.86 3.61
N HIS A 57 6.16 7.93 4.92
CA HIS A 57 7.24 8.23 5.86
C HIS A 57 8.30 7.11 5.89
N LEU A 58 7.87 5.83 5.94
CA LEU A 58 8.78 4.68 5.84
C LEU A 58 9.59 4.74 4.53
N VAL A 59 8.92 4.83 3.38
CA VAL A 59 9.56 4.84 2.05
C VAL A 59 10.53 6.01 1.90
N TYR A 60 10.13 7.18 2.39
CA TYR A 60 10.95 8.39 2.34
C TYR A 60 12.19 8.29 3.25
N ASP A 61 12.08 7.70 4.43
CA ASP A 61 13.20 7.48 5.35
C ASP A 61 14.26 6.53 4.74
N HIS A 62 13.83 5.62 3.82
CA HIS A 62 14.73 4.73 3.07
C HIS A 62 15.20 5.31 1.72
N GLY A 63 14.96 6.60 1.48
CA GLY A 63 15.54 7.33 0.34
C GLY A 63 14.73 7.28 -0.95
N TYR A 64 13.52 6.75 -0.93
CA TYR A 64 12.64 6.66 -2.09
C TYR A 64 11.46 7.65 -2.04
N LYS A 65 10.88 7.91 -3.20
CA LYS A 65 9.61 8.63 -3.32
C LYS A 65 8.48 7.62 -3.50
N PRO A 66 7.50 7.56 -2.57
CA PRO A 66 6.38 6.63 -2.69
C PRO A 66 5.45 7.06 -3.84
N ARG A 67 5.15 6.12 -4.73
CA ARG A 67 4.14 6.28 -5.79
C ARG A 67 2.97 5.37 -5.50
N TYR A 68 1.82 5.97 -5.20
CA TYR A 68 0.60 5.24 -4.90
C TYR A 68 -0.27 5.07 -6.14
N LEU A 69 -0.92 3.93 -6.23
CA LEU A 69 -2.09 3.74 -7.07
C LEU A 69 -3.29 4.43 -6.38
N ALA A 70 -3.50 5.71 -6.68
CA ALA A 70 -4.47 6.55 -6.00
C ALA A 70 -5.79 6.65 -6.78
N LYS A 71 -6.93 6.73 -6.07
CA LYS A 71 -8.26 6.88 -6.69
C LYS A 71 -8.28 8.09 -7.62
N SER A 72 -8.69 7.91 -8.88
CA SER A 72 -8.69 8.97 -9.90
C SER A 72 -9.48 10.22 -9.49
N GLY A 73 -10.60 10.06 -8.78
CA GLY A 73 -11.38 11.20 -8.29
C GLY A 73 -10.61 12.18 -7.39
N LEU A 74 -9.44 11.79 -6.83
CA LEU A 74 -8.57 12.74 -6.13
C LEU A 74 -7.88 13.71 -7.08
N PHE A 75 -7.76 13.35 -8.35
CA PHE A 75 -7.14 14.17 -9.40
C PHE A 75 -8.11 15.12 -10.09
N ASP A 76 -9.42 15.02 -9.83
CA ASP A 76 -10.46 15.88 -10.41
C ASP A 76 -10.40 17.29 -9.81
N ASN A 77 -9.97 17.43 -8.56
CA ASN A 77 -9.65 18.74 -7.98
C ASN A 77 -8.37 19.29 -8.62
N LYS A 78 -8.45 20.46 -9.26
CA LYS A 78 -7.34 21.06 -10.03
C LYS A 78 -6.06 21.21 -9.21
N ALA A 79 -6.15 21.76 -8.00
CA ALA A 79 -4.98 22.01 -7.14
C ALA A 79 -4.40 20.70 -6.60
N LEU A 80 -5.24 19.83 -6.03
CA LEU A 80 -4.82 18.53 -5.50
C LEU A 80 -4.29 17.64 -6.61
N GLY A 81 -4.98 17.57 -7.76
CA GLY A 81 -4.55 16.77 -8.91
C GLY A 81 -3.24 17.24 -9.51
N PHE A 82 -2.99 18.57 -9.58
CA PHE A 82 -1.69 19.12 -9.98
C PHE A 82 -0.58 18.68 -9.01
N PHE A 83 -0.84 18.80 -7.70
CA PHE A 83 0.09 18.37 -6.67
C PHE A 83 0.38 16.85 -6.71
N LEU A 84 -0.66 16.02 -6.79
CA LEU A 84 -0.53 14.56 -6.85
C LEU A 84 0.26 14.12 -8.09
N ARG A 85 0.01 14.73 -9.26
CA ARG A 85 0.80 14.48 -10.47
C ARG A 85 2.25 14.90 -10.29
N GLY A 86 2.51 16.09 -9.71
CA GLY A 86 3.84 16.55 -9.38
C GLY A 86 4.57 15.65 -8.37
N ALA A 87 3.84 14.98 -7.50
CA ALA A 87 4.36 13.97 -6.58
C ALA A 87 4.49 12.57 -7.23
N GLY A 88 4.21 12.43 -8.54
CA GLY A 88 4.31 11.15 -9.25
C GLY A 88 3.27 10.11 -8.84
N GLN A 89 2.12 10.54 -8.30
CA GLN A 89 1.04 9.61 -7.94
C GLN A 89 0.32 9.12 -9.19
N ILE A 90 -0.05 7.83 -9.22
CA ILE A 90 -0.64 7.16 -10.36
C ILE A 90 -2.17 7.11 -10.20
N PRO A 91 -2.97 7.79 -11.05
CA PRO A 91 -4.41 7.77 -10.95
C PRO A 91 -4.97 6.40 -11.39
N VAL A 92 -5.89 5.85 -10.59
CA VAL A 92 -6.60 4.61 -10.91
C VAL A 92 -8.10 4.84 -10.91
N LYS A 93 -8.75 4.61 -12.05
CA LYS A 93 -10.19 4.42 -12.10
C LYS A 93 -10.49 2.93 -11.94
N ARG A 94 -11.07 2.56 -10.81
CA ARG A 94 -11.44 1.18 -10.52
C ARG A 94 -12.61 0.79 -11.43
N GLU A 95 -12.58 -0.45 -11.93
CA GLU A 95 -13.70 -1.05 -12.72
C GLU A 95 -13.94 -0.47 -14.12
N THR A 96 -12.95 0.21 -14.74
CA THR A 96 -13.05 0.75 -16.09
C THR A 96 -11.85 0.35 -16.95
N LYS A 97 -11.94 0.60 -18.28
CA LYS A 97 -10.80 0.46 -19.23
C LYS A 97 -9.56 1.26 -18.79
N ASP A 98 -9.73 2.29 -17.96
CA ASP A 98 -8.64 3.10 -17.43
C ASP A 98 -7.80 2.38 -16.35
N ALA A 99 -8.25 1.23 -15.85
CA ALA A 99 -7.40 0.37 -15.01
C ALA A 99 -6.16 -0.15 -15.77
N VAL A 100 -6.27 -0.25 -17.10
CA VAL A 100 -5.16 -0.64 -17.99
C VAL A 100 -4.09 0.47 -18.01
N GLY A 101 -4.49 1.73 -18.08
CA GLY A 101 -3.55 2.87 -18.05
C GLY A 101 -2.79 2.98 -16.72
N ALA A 102 -3.49 2.77 -15.61
CA ALA A 102 -2.86 2.75 -14.28
C ALA A 102 -1.87 1.58 -14.11
N TYR A 103 -2.21 0.42 -14.68
CA TYR A 103 -1.33 -0.73 -14.70
C TYR A 103 -0.05 -0.43 -15.50
N ALA A 104 -0.17 0.07 -16.72
CA ALA A 104 0.96 0.45 -17.56
C ALA A 104 1.86 1.48 -16.87
N ALA A 105 1.28 2.53 -16.27
CA ALA A 105 2.02 3.53 -15.54
C ALA A 105 2.77 2.97 -14.32
N ALA A 106 2.21 1.97 -13.63
CA ALA A 106 2.89 1.30 -12.53
C ALA A 106 4.04 0.40 -13.03
N VAL A 107 3.86 -0.29 -14.14
CA VAL A 107 4.91 -1.07 -14.81
C VAL A 107 6.07 -0.15 -15.23
N ASP A 108 5.77 0.97 -15.87
CA ASP A 108 6.77 1.96 -16.30
C ASP A 108 7.52 2.56 -15.11
N ALA A 109 6.81 2.88 -14.01
CA ALA A 109 7.43 3.39 -12.79
C ALA A 109 8.44 2.38 -12.21
N VAL A 110 8.06 1.11 -12.12
CA VAL A 110 8.95 0.04 -11.64
C VAL A 110 10.16 -0.12 -12.57
N ARG A 111 9.93 -0.18 -13.88
CA ARG A 111 11.03 -0.27 -14.88
C ARG A 111 11.98 0.92 -14.83
N ALA A 112 11.47 2.09 -14.44
CA ALA A 112 12.27 3.29 -14.22
C ALA A 112 13.00 3.32 -12.86
N GLY A 113 13.06 2.19 -12.13
CA GLY A 113 13.76 2.09 -10.86
C GLY A 113 13.02 2.70 -9.67
N GLN A 114 11.70 2.86 -9.74
CA GLN A 114 10.91 3.60 -8.77
C GLN A 114 10.17 2.68 -7.80
N CYS A 115 9.89 3.19 -6.59
CA CYS A 115 9.08 2.51 -5.60
C CYS A 115 7.58 2.72 -5.86
N VAL A 116 6.83 1.65 -6.10
CA VAL A 116 5.38 1.68 -6.22
C VAL A 116 4.75 1.08 -4.96
N VAL A 117 3.89 1.84 -4.30
CA VAL A 117 3.21 1.42 -3.06
C VAL A 117 1.79 0.98 -3.39
N ILE A 118 1.47 -0.26 -3.06
CA ILE A 118 0.19 -0.88 -3.37
C ILE A 118 -0.46 -1.42 -2.11
N TYR A 119 -1.73 -1.13 -1.95
CA TYR A 119 -2.63 -1.82 -1.01
C TYR A 119 -3.43 -2.85 -1.80
N PRO A 120 -3.06 -4.15 -1.77
CA PRO A 120 -3.72 -5.14 -2.63
C PRO A 120 -5.20 -5.32 -2.33
N GLU A 121 -5.63 -5.02 -1.11
CA GLU A 121 -7.04 -5.02 -0.70
C GLU A 121 -7.89 -4.01 -1.49
N ALA A 122 -7.24 -2.98 -2.07
CA ALA A 122 -7.84 -1.89 -2.84
C ALA A 122 -8.85 -1.02 -2.06
N THR A 123 -9.04 -1.25 -0.79
CA THR A 123 -9.86 -0.46 0.15
C THR A 123 -9.40 -0.75 1.57
N ILE A 124 -9.76 0.11 2.52
CA ILE A 124 -9.56 -0.18 3.96
C ILE A 124 -10.32 -1.47 4.29
N THR A 125 -9.69 -2.33 5.07
CA THR A 125 -10.24 -3.64 5.41
C THR A 125 -11.68 -3.59 5.93
N ARG A 126 -12.45 -4.58 5.55
CA ARG A 126 -13.81 -4.84 6.04
C ARG A 126 -13.84 -5.91 7.14
N ASP A 127 -12.69 -6.52 7.37
CA ASP A 127 -12.55 -7.49 8.45
C ASP A 127 -12.79 -6.80 9.81
N PRO A 128 -13.64 -7.39 10.70
CA PRO A 128 -13.93 -6.80 12.02
C PRO A 128 -12.69 -6.63 12.90
N ASP A 129 -11.75 -7.58 12.79
CA ASP A 129 -10.54 -7.63 13.60
C ASP A 129 -9.34 -6.98 12.88
N MET A 130 -9.62 -6.28 11.77
CA MET A 130 -8.66 -5.55 10.95
C MET A 130 -7.55 -6.40 10.34
N TRP A 131 -7.80 -7.69 10.09
CA TRP A 131 -6.93 -8.53 9.31
C TRP A 131 -7.00 -8.22 7.82
N PRO A 132 -5.94 -8.54 7.05
CA PRO A 132 -5.94 -8.35 5.61
C PRO A 132 -7.03 -9.18 4.93
N MET A 133 -7.76 -8.55 4.02
CA MET A 133 -8.76 -9.22 3.20
C MET A 133 -8.14 -9.95 2.00
N LYS A 134 -8.99 -10.61 1.22
CA LYS A 134 -8.61 -11.14 -0.09
C LYS A 134 -8.11 -10.03 -1.01
N GLY A 135 -6.91 -10.23 -1.57
CA GLY A 135 -6.24 -9.25 -2.40
C GLY A 135 -6.73 -9.21 -3.84
N LYS A 136 -6.54 -8.08 -4.51
CA LYS A 136 -6.66 -7.90 -5.97
C LYS A 136 -5.33 -8.18 -6.65
N SER A 137 -5.37 -8.68 -7.86
CA SER A 137 -4.20 -9.18 -8.60
C SER A 137 -3.23 -8.12 -9.14
N GLY A 138 -3.46 -6.82 -8.88
CA GLY A 138 -2.65 -5.74 -9.47
C GLY A 138 -1.16 -5.85 -9.16
N ALA A 139 -0.79 -6.02 -7.90
CA ALA A 139 0.61 -6.16 -7.47
C ALA A 139 1.27 -7.41 -8.08
N ALA A 140 0.56 -8.56 -8.07
CA ALA A 140 1.04 -9.80 -8.65
C ALA A 140 1.29 -9.68 -10.15
N ARG A 141 0.37 -9.08 -10.90
CA ARG A 141 0.53 -8.87 -12.34
C ARG A 141 1.76 -8.01 -12.67
N ILE A 142 1.95 -6.89 -11.96
CA ILE A 142 3.10 -6.02 -12.16
C ILE A 142 4.39 -6.78 -11.85
N ALA A 143 4.45 -7.49 -10.73
CA ALA A 143 5.63 -8.25 -10.31
C ALA A 143 5.99 -9.38 -11.29
N LEU A 144 4.99 -10.13 -11.79
CA LEU A 144 5.21 -11.19 -12.78
C LEU A 144 5.62 -10.63 -14.16
N GLU A 145 5.19 -9.41 -14.50
CA GLU A 145 5.56 -8.80 -15.78
C GLU A 145 6.96 -8.18 -15.75
N THR A 146 7.29 -7.49 -14.68
CA THR A 146 8.52 -6.70 -14.58
C THR A 146 9.69 -7.46 -13.99
N GLY A 147 9.43 -8.58 -13.29
CA GLY A 147 10.44 -9.28 -12.52
C GLY A 147 10.84 -8.54 -11.23
N CYS A 148 10.21 -7.42 -10.89
CA CYS A 148 10.59 -6.65 -9.71
C CYS A 148 10.29 -7.38 -8.40
N PRO A 149 11.06 -7.13 -7.33
CA PRO A 149 10.75 -7.64 -6.01
C PRO A 149 9.47 -7.01 -5.45
N VAL A 150 8.69 -7.81 -4.71
CA VAL A 150 7.55 -7.35 -3.92
C VAL A 150 7.92 -7.46 -2.45
N ILE A 151 7.96 -6.34 -1.78
CA ILE A 151 8.33 -6.22 -0.37
C ILE A 151 7.04 -6.16 0.46
N PRO A 152 6.72 -7.21 1.24
CA PRO A 152 5.52 -7.23 2.06
C PRO A 152 5.75 -6.42 3.33
N VAL A 153 4.77 -5.62 3.71
CA VAL A 153 4.83 -4.84 4.96
C VAL A 153 3.55 -5.03 5.75
N GLY A 154 3.70 -5.48 7.01
CA GLY A 154 2.64 -5.44 8.00
C GLY A 154 2.67 -4.11 8.75
N GLN A 155 1.55 -3.40 8.79
CA GLN A 155 1.43 -2.13 9.50
C GLN A 155 0.33 -2.14 10.55
N TRP A 156 0.59 -1.49 11.70
CA TRP A 156 -0.36 -1.36 12.80
C TRP A 156 -0.18 -0.04 13.54
N GLY A 157 -1.27 0.50 14.09
CA GLY A 157 -1.28 1.74 14.88
C GLY A 157 -1.82 2.96 14.13
N ALA A 158 -1.89 2.96 12.81
CA ALA A 158 -2.46 4.06 12.03
C ALA A 158 -3.97 4.25 12.29
N GLN A 159 -4.69 3.19 12.65
CA GLN A 159 -6.11 3.21 13.04
C GLN A 159 -6.36 3.98 14.36
N GLU A 160 -5.36 4.09 15.21
CA GLU A 160 -5.45 4.89 16.43
C GLU A 160 -5.41 6.39 16.11
N ILE A 161 -4.69 6.76 15.05
CA ILE A 161 -4.61 8.15 14.58
C ILE A 161 -5.89 8.54 13.85
N LEU A 162 -6.37 7.64 12.98
CA LEU A 162 -7.60 7.86 12.22
C LEU A 162 -8.31 6.52 12.05
N ALA A 163 -9.30 6.28 12.88
CA ALA A 163 -10.06 5.04 12.87
C ALA A 163 -10.72 4.80 11.50
N PRO A 164 -10.86 3.52 11.08
CA PRO A 164 -11.49 3.18 9.81
C PRO A 164 -12.82 3.90 9.61
N TYR A 165 -13.01 4.48 8.41
CA TYR A 165 -14.25 5.16 8.01
C TYR A 165 -14.65 6.39 8.84
N THR A 166 -13.78 6.89 9.73
CA THR A 166 -13.98 8.16 10.42
C THR A 166 -13.26 9.31 9.70
N LYS A 167 -13.60 10.55 10.08
CA LYS A 167 -12.94 11.78 9.60
C LYS A 167 -12.34 12.61 10.73
N ARG A 168 -12.34 12.07 11.95
CA ARG A 168 -11.84 12.76 13.14
C ARG A 168 -10.50 12.14 13.54
N PRO A 169 -9.38 12.83 13.28
CA PRO A 169 -8.07 12.33 13.69
C PRO A 169 -7.87 12.51 15.19
N HIS A 170 -7.24 11.54 15.82
CA HIS A 170 -6.76 11.56 17.18
C HIS A 170 -5.24 11.71 17.15
N LEU A 171 -4.72 12.91 17.34
CA LEU A 171 -3.29 13.19 17.22
C LEU A 171 -2.56 13.20 18.57
N VAL A 172 -3.32 13.25 19.66
CA VAL A 172 -2.80 13.28 21.04
C VAL A 172 -3.55 12.24 21.86
N PRO A 173 -2.85 11.39 22.65
CA PRO A 173 -1.38 11.31 22.78
C PRO A 173 -0.68 10.81 21.51
N ARG A 174 0.66 10.81 21.50
CA ARG A 174 1.44 10.21 20.40
C ARG A 174 1.14 8.71 20.30
N HIS A 175 0.70 8.27 19.13
CA HIS A 175 0.36 6.86 18.89
C HIS A 175 1.59 6.07 18.44
N ARG A 176 1.70 4.83 18.94
CA ARG A 176 2.72 3.89 18.45
C ARG A 176 2.28 3.39 17.07
N VAL A 177 3.15 3.54 16.08
CA VAL A 177 2.94 3.04 14.72
C VAL A 177 4.09 2.13 14.35
N VAL A 178 3.78 0.89 14.07
CA VAL A 178 4.76 -0.14 13.70
C VAL A 178 4.58 -0.50 12.25
N MET A 179 5.69 -0.55 11.52
CA MET A 179 5.75 -1.14 10.19
C MET A 179 6.87 -2.18 10.16
N ARG A 180 6.50 -3.41 9.85
CA ARG A 180 7.44 -4.51 9.72
C ARG A 180 7.57 -4.90 8.26
N VAL A 181 8.77 -4.69 7.73
CA VAL A 181 9.15 -4.98 6.35
C VAL A 181 9.68 -6.40 6.30
N GLY A 182 9.02 -7.27 5.56
CA GLY A 182 9.45 -8.65 5.33
C GLY A 182 10.45 -8.79 4.17
N PRO A 183 11.08 -9.96 4.02
CA PRO A 183 11.88 -10.26 2.85
C PRO A 183 11.04 -10.25 1.56
N PRO A 184 11.67 -10.07 0.39
CA PRO A 184 10.96 -10.15 -0.87
C PRO A 184 10.14 -11.43 -1.01
N VAL A 185 8.93 -11.31 -1.56
CA VAL A 185 8.06 -12.47 -1.77
C VAL A 185 8.63 -13.34 -2.90
N GLU A 186 8.79 -14.64 -2.60
CA GLU A 186 9.27 -15.60 -3.59
C GLU A 186 8.25 -15.83 -4.71
N LEU A 187 8.57 -15.36 -5.91
CA LEU A 187 7.71 -15.45 -7.10
C LEU A 187 8.44 -16.00 -8.33
N GLU A 188 9.71 -16.41 -8.21
CA GLU A 188 10.54 -16.78 -9.35
C GLU A 188 10.01 -18.00 -10.11
N ASP A 189 9.56 -19.02 -9.37
CA ASP A 189 8.92 -20.21 -9.92
C ASP A 189 7.63 -19.91 -10.72
N LEU A 190 6.93 -18.84 -10.36
CA LEU A 190 5.71 -18.39 -11.05
C LEU A 190 6.02 -17.52 -12.28
N ARG A 191 7.16 -16.81 -12.27
CA ARG A 191 7.62 -16.00 -13.39
C ARG A 191 8.00 -16.86 -14.61
N ALA A 192 8.52 -18.05 -14.35
CA ALA A 192 8.89 -19.01 -15.40
C ALA A 192 7.68 -19.65 -16.10
N GLN A 193 6.46 -19.44 -15.57
CA GLN A 193 5.24 -20.06 -16.08
C GLN A 193 4.40 -19.09 -16.94
N PRO A 194 3.54 -19.60 -17.85
CA PRO A 194 2.58 -18.76 -18.56
C PRO A 194 1.69 -17.99 -17.61
N ARG A 195 1.48 -16.70 -17.85
CA ARG A 195 0.70 -15.78 -17.01
C ARG A 195 -0.81 -16.05 -17.06
N THR A 196 -1.23 -17.25 -16.69
CA THR A 196 -2.64 -17.62 -16.56
C THR A 196 -3.27 -16.97 -15.34
N SER A 197 -4.61 -16.94 -15.28
CA SER A 197 -5.33 -16.47 -14.10
C SER A 197 -4.97 -17.29 -12.84
N ALA A 198 -4.68 -18.58 -12.98
CA ALA A 198 -4.26 -19.43 -11.87
C ALA A 198 -2.92 -18.97 -11.30
N ILE A 199 -1.91 -18.74 -12.14
CA ILE A 199 -0.58 -18.25 -11.73
C ILE A 199 -0.66 -16.87 -11.09
N VAL A 200 -1.45 -15.96 -11.65
CA VAL A 200 -1.67 -14.62 -11.08
C VAL A 200 -2.37 -14.69 -9.72
N ASN A 201 -3.35 -15.58 -9.55
CA ASN A 201 -4.01 -15.79 -8.26
C ASN A 201 -3.04 -16.37 -7.23
N GLN A 202 -2.24 -17.37 -7.60
CA GLN A 202 -1.22 -17.95 -6.72
C GLN A 202 -0.20 -16.89 -6.27
N ALA A 203 0.29 -16.04 -7.18
CA ALA A 203 1.18 -14.93 -6.82
C ALA A 203 0.49 -13.93 -5.89
N THR A 204 -0.79 -13.61 -6.13
CA THR A 204 -1.58 -12.73 -5.25
C THR A 204 -1.70 -13.32 -3.85
N ASP A 205 -1.99 -14.62 -3.74
CA ASP A 205 -2.13 -15.30 -2.46
C ASP A 205 -0.81 -15.35 -1.68
N ARG A 206 0.33 -15.56 -2.36
CA ARG A 206 1.67 -15.47 -1.73
C ARG A 206 1.96 -14.07 -1.19
N ILE A 207 1.65 -13.02 -1.96
CA ILE A 207 1.81 -11.64 -1.52
C ILE A 207 0.95 -11.36 -0.29
N MET A 208 -0.32 -11.76 -0.32
CA MET A 208 -1.23 -11.57 0.81
C MET A 208 -0.83 -12.38 2.03
N ALA A 209 -0.32 -13.60 1.84
CA ALA A 209 0.21 -14.41 2.94
C ALA A 209 1.42 -13.76 3.61
N ALA A 210 2.34 -13.22 2.81
CA ALA A 210 3.51 -12.52 3.31
C ALA A 210 3.15 -11.25 4.09
N ILE A 211 2.20 -10.44 3.59
CA ILE A 211 1.68 -9.26 4.32
C ILE A 211 1.04 -9.69 5.64
N THR A 212 0.20 -10.73 5.62
CA THR A 212 -0.48 -11.25 6.81
C THR A 212 0.54 -11.72 7.84
N HIS A 213 1.56 -12.46 7.43
CA HIS A 213 2.62 -12.92 8.31
C HIS A 213 3.38 -11.74 8.97
N GLN A 214 3.71 -10.69 8.22
CA GLN A 214 4.34 -9.51 8.83
C GLN A 214 3.41 -8.84 9.85
N LEU A 215 2.10 -8.81 9.60
CA LEU A 215 1.13 -8.25 10.54
C LEU A 215 0.96 -9.12 11.79
N GLU A 216 0.99 -10.45 11.66
CA GLU A 216 1.00 -11.37 12.80
C GLU A 216 2.16 -11.08 13.75
N LEU A 217 3.35 -10.91 13.19
CA LEU A 217 4.55 -10.57 13.96
C LEU A 217 4.46 -9.19 14.65
N VAL A 218 3.75 -8.24 14.05
CA VAL A 218 3.53 -6.91 14.66
C VAL A 218 2.49 -6.95 15.77
N ARG A 219 1.42 -7.74 15.59
CA ARG A 219 0.32 -7.84 16.56
C ARG A 219 0.60 -8.84 17.68
N GLY A 220 1.50 -9.82 17.45
CA GLY A 220 1.69 -10.96 18.34
C GLY A 220 0.48 -11.90 18.36
N GLU A 221 -0.29 -11.94 17.29
CA GLU A 221 -1.53 -12.68 17.14
C GLU A 221 -1.49 -13.52 15.85
N THR A 222 -2.23 -14.61 15.81
CA THR A 222 -2.39 -15.44 14.60
C THR A 222 -3.61 -14.97 13.82
N ALA A 223 -3.44 -14.77 12.51
CA ALA A 223 -4.52 -14.40 11.61
C ALA A 223 -5.55 -15.55 11.44
N PRO A 224 -6.81 -15.25 11.12
CA PRO A 224 -7.78 -16.26 10.73
C PRO A 224 -7.29 -17.10 9.55
N ALA A 225 -7.58 -18.40 9.54
CA ALA A 225 -7.19 -19.31 8.45
C ALA A 225 -7.74 -18.86 7.08
N GLU A 226 -8.94 -18.25 7.08
CA GLU A 226 -9.57 -17.71 5.88
C GLU A 226 -9.62 -16.18 5.93
N ARG A 227 -9.08 -15.54 4.89
CA ARG A 227 -9.17 -14.08 4.73
C ARG A 227 -10.61 -13.65 4.46
N TYR A 228 -10.98 -12.49 4.98
CA TYR A 228 -12.27 -11.87 4.68
C TYR A 228 -12.43 -11.67 3.17
N ASP A 229 -13.51 -12.23 2.60
CA ASP A 229 -13.86 -12.02 1.19
C ASP A 229 -15.13 -11.17 1.11
N MET A 230 -14.99 -9.94 0.58
CA MET A 230 -16.13 -9.04 0.40
C MET A 230 -17.17 -9.55 -0.60
N ALA A 231 -16.78 -10.44 -1.52
CA ALA A 231 -17.74 -11.03 -2.47
C ALA A 231 -18.68 -12.01 -1.77
N VAL A 232 -18.20 -12.66 -0.70
CA VAL A 232 -18.98 -13.65 0.08
C VAL A 232 -19.66 -13.00 1.28
N ARG A 233 -18.90 -12.22 2.06
CA ARG A 233 -19.36 -11.66 3.35
C ARG A 233 -19.95 -10.25 3.22
N GLY A 234 -19.87 -9.65 2.03
CA GLY A 234 -20.38 -8.32 1.74
C GLY A 234 -19.50 -7.17 2.27
N ASP A 235 -19.95 -5.94 2.02
CA ASP A 235 -19.32 -4.71 2.55
C ASP A 235 -20.12 -4.23 3.77
N ARG A 236 -19.63 -4.49 4.98
CA ARG A 236 -20.30 -4.12 6.24
C ARG A 236 -20.51 -2.61 6.45
N PHE A 237 -19.78 -1.78 5.68
CA PHE A 237 -19.91 -0.31 5.73
C PHE A 237 -20.74 0.25 4.57
N LYS A 238 -21.20 -0.60 3.66
CA LYS A 238 -22.11 -0.16 2.60
C LYS A 238 -23.47 0.15 3.24
N LYS A 239 -23.82 1.44 3.33
CA LYS A 239 -25.16 1.82 3.75
C LYS A 239 -26.16 1.04 2.91
N LYS A 240 -27.05 0.26 3.54
CA LYS A 240 -28.24 -0.27 2.85
C LYS A 240 -28.92 0.94 2.21
N LYS A 241 -29.05 0.95 0.88
CA LYS A 241 -29.93 1.92 0.23
C LYS A 241 -31.29 1.68 0.85
N ALA A 242 -31.82 2.67 1.56
CA ALA A 242 -33.23 2.67 1.93
C ALA A 242 -34.00 2.63 0.61
N ASN A 243 -34.80 1.58 0.44
CA ASN A 243 -35.79 1.49 -0.62
C ASN A 243 -36.87 2.54 -0.37
#